data_978437818ccce84a1b74d23367f7fc91
#
_entry.id   978437818ccce84a1b74d23367f7fc91
#
_cell.length_a   1.000
_cell.length_b   1.000
_cell.length_c   1.000
_cell.angle_alpha   90.00
_cell.angle_beta   90.00
_cell.angle_gamma   90.00
#
_symmetry.space_group_name_H-M   'P 1'
#
loop_
_entity.id
_entity.type
_entity.pdbx_description
1 polymer ?
#
loop_
_entity_poly.entity_id
_entity_poly.type
_entity_poly.pdbx_seq_one_letter_code
_entity_poly.pdbx_strand_id
1 'polypeptide(L)'
;MALNKRCVILSPDLTDMLNRDKNPNGAVGAYTYNISIWRFVPTSTLRRVLALMVLCAMVLCAFGRDGDQSYSFLNITSSSKIYGLGGMNISLVDDDIMTTDQNPALLGQEMSGQLALNYMRYIGGSNFAGLRYGQKVGAHGTWGAAIQYNGYGSMKETDESGNISGTFSAQDVSFSGQYSYDITDRLRGGINIKFLYSAYAGYTAMALATDLGINYYNDEKDLSLSFVAANLGGQIKKFDNSYDRLPIDLRLGWSQTFGSLPIRFSVTAWNLTKWHMPYYESGDGTDTGDFKRKDSFGSNLFRHLVFGADLVSSPNWYLGIGYNYKTRTDMSTYSRSFVSGFSIAGGIRVKAFGVGIAFAQPHTGATTLMLNLSCNLRDLL
;
A
#
# COMPACT_ATOMS: atom_id res chain seq x y z
N MET A 1 -27.12 15.33 31.93
CA MET A 1 -28.25 14.53 32.41
C MET A 1 -29.31 14.50 31.34
N ALA A 2 -29.34 13.45 30.52
CA ALA A 2 -30.49 12.98 29.71
C ALA A 2 -30.01 11.79 28.87
N LEU A 3 -30.25 10.59 29.36
CA LEU A 3 -30.12 9.34 28.62
C LEU A 3 -31.23 9.28 27.57
N ASN A 4 -30.86 9.10 26.32
CA ASN A 4 -31.81 8.79 25.25
C ASN A 4 -31.80 7.27 25.00
N LYS A 5 -32.75 6.56 25.62
CA LYS A 5 -33.04 5.15 25.35
C LYS A 5 -33.74 5.05 23.99
N ARG A 6 -33.09 4.47 22.98
CA ARG A 6 -33.78 3.98 21.79
C ARG A 6 -34.43 2.63 22.10
N CYS A 7 -35.74 2.60 22.14
CA CYS A 7 -36.55 1.40 22.14
C CYS A 7 -36.34 0.64 20.82
N VAL A 8 -35.88 -0.60 20.92
CA VAL A 8 -35.96 -1.59 19.84
C VAL A 8 -37.38 -2.13 19.85
N ILE A 9 -38.14 -1.82 18.82
CA ILE A 9 -39.45 -2.43 18.59
C ILE A 9 -39.19 -3.81 17.97
N LEU A 10 -39.32 -4.87 18.77
CA LEU A 10 -39.39 -6.25 18.28
C LEU A 10 -40.71 -6.44 17.57
N SER A 11 -40.65 -6.91 16.31
CA SER A 11 -41.86 -7.24 15.54
C SER A 11 -42.60 -8.43 16.16
N PRO A 12 -43.94 -8.48 16.06
CA PRO A 12 -44.79 -9.52 16.69
C PRO A 12 -44.55 -10.94 16.18
N ASP A 13 -43.82 -11.13 15.09
CA ASP A 13 -43.64 -12.44 14.45
C ASP A 13 -42.65 -13.39 15.14
N LEU A 14 -41.88 -12.89 16.13
CA LEU A 14 -40.89 -13.75 16.81
C LEU A 14 -41.49 -14.53 17.99
N THR A 15 -42.61 -14.08 18.54
CA THR A 15 -43.28 -14.75 19.67
C THR A 15 -44.12 -15.95 19.27
N ASP A 16 -44.58 -16.00 18.01
CA ASP A 16 -45.36 -17.14 17.51
C ASP A 16 -44.49 -18.32 17.04
N MET A 17 -43.21 -18.12 16.79
CA MET A 17 -42.26 -19.18 16.43
C MET A 17 -41.76 -20.02 17.60
N LEU A 18 -41.78 -19.45 18.81
CA LEU A 18 -41.24 -20.13 20.00
C LEU A 18 -42.25 -21.04 20.70
N ASN A 19 -43.54 -21.03 20.29
CA ASN A 19 -44.61 -21.80 20.96
C ASN A 19 -45.08 -23.02 20.16
N ARG A 20 -44.47 -23.40 19.05
CA ARG A 20 -45.02 -24.46 18.16
C ARG A 20 -44.31 -25.83 18.19
N ASP A 21 -43.24 -26.04 18.97
CA ASP A 21 -42.59 -27.35 19.00
C ASP A 21 -42.35 -27.86 20.42
N LYS A 22 -43.42 -28.30 21.07
CA LYS A 22 -43.34 -29.33 22.11
C LYS A 22 -43.76 -30.68 21.51
N ASN A 23 -42.77 -31.40 20.98
CA ASN A 23 -42.91 -32.80 20.61
C ASN A 23 -42.46 -33.67 21.79
N PRO A 24 -43.29 -34.64 22.29
CA PRO A 24 -43.02 -35.40 23.50
C PRO A 24 -42.03 -36.56 23.38
N ASN A 25 -41.37 -36.73 22.24
CA ASN A 25 -40.40 -37.82 22.04
C ASN A 25 -38.98 -37.29 21.86
N GLY A 26 -38.19 -37.30 22.94
CA GLY A 26 -36.83 -36.77 23.06
C GLY A 26 -35.82 -37.37 22.08
N ALA A 27 -35.67 -36.76 20.93
CA ALA A 27 -34.55 -36.90 20.06
C ALA A 27 -33.91 -35.54 19.86
N VAL A 28 -32.68 -35.33 20.38
CA VAL A 28 -31.88 -34.13 20.17
C VAL A 28 -31.40 -34.11 18.73
N GLY A 29 -32.13 -33.42 17.89
CA GLY A 29 -31.70 -33.13 16.53
C GLY A 29 -30.67 -31.99 16.52
N ALA A 30 -29.46 -32.27 16.06
CA ALA A 30 -28.42 -31.27 15.84
C ALA A 30 -28.87 -30.37 14.68
N TYR A 31 -29.31 -29.14 14.99
CA TYR A 31 -29.57 -28.11 13.97
C TYR A 31 -28.26 -27.52 13.47
N THR A 32 -27.83 -27.94 12.30
CA THR A 32 -26.80 -27.22 11.53
C THR A 32 -27.42 -25.93 10.97
N TYR A 33 -27.09 -24.80 11.61
CA TYR A 33 -27.41 -23.48 11.06
C TYR A 33 -26.55 -23.25 9.82
N ASN A 34 -27.12 -23.49 8.65
CA ASN A 34 -26.57 -23.03 7.38
C ASN A 34 -26.85 -21.51 7.29
N ILE A 35 -25.94 -20.69 7.82
CA ILE A 35 -25.97 -19.24 7.63
C ILE A 35 -25.52 -18.98 6.20
N SER A 36 -26.46 -18.90 5.27
CA SER A 36 -26.22 -18.47 3.91
C SER A 36 -26.04 -16.94 3.88
N ILE A 37 -24.81 -16.49 4.10
CA ILE A 37 -24.38 -15.06 4.01
C ILE A 37 -24.48 -14.50 2.57
N TRP A 38 -24.95 -15.30 1.60
CA TRP A 38 -24.93 -15.01 0.16
C TRP A 38 -26.22 -14.44 -0.42
N ARG A 39 -27.17 -13.94 0.38
CA ARG A 39 -28.52 -13.59 -0.12
C ARG A 39 -28.72 -12.15 -0.61
N PHE A 40 -27.73 -11.25 -0.58
CA PHE A 40 -27.98 -9.83 -0.90
C PHE A 40 -27.27 -9.27 -2.16
N VAL A 41 -26.49 -10.06 -2.88
CA VAL A 41 -25.98 -9.64 -4.20
C VAL A 41 -26.48 -10.63 -5.23
N PRO A 42 -27.19 -10.20 -6.30
CA PRO A 42 -27.59 -11.12 -7.36
C PRO A 42 -26.36 -11.81 -7.92
N THR A 43 -26.35 -13.13 -7.86
CA THR A 43 -25.19 -13.98 -8.24
C THR A 43 -24.69 -13.71 -9.66
N SER A 44 -25.56 -13.19 -10.52
CA SER A 44 -25.21 -12.74 -11.88
C SER A 44 -24.34 -11.49 -11.90
N THR A 45 -24.59 -10.52 -11.02
CA THR A 45 -23.80 -9.26 -10.94
C THR A 45 -22.43 -9.52 -10.34
N LEU A 46 -22.36 -10.31 -9.26
CA LEU A 46 -21.09 -10.71 -8.66
C LEU A 46 -20.22 -11.51 -9.65
N ARG A 47 -20.80 -12.46 -10.38
CA ARG A 47 -20.10 -13.22 -11.43
C ARG A 47 -19.61 -12.32 -12.56
N ARG A 48 -20.38 -11.31 -12.98
CA ARG A 48 -19.96 -10.35 -14.02
C ARG A 48 -18.82 -9.47 -13.53
N VAL A 49 -18.87 -8.96 -12.30
CA VAL A 49 -17.79 -8.17 -11.70
C VAL A 49 -16.52 -9.00 -11.53
N LEU A 50 -16.65 -10.26 -11.04
CA LEU A 50 -15.49 -11.17 -10.93
C LEU A 50 -14.91 -11.51 -12.32
N ALA A 51 -15.76 -11.78 -13.31
CA ALA A 51 -15.31 -12.05 -14.67
C ALA A 51 -14.62 -10.83 -15.32
N LEU A 52 -15.13 -9.62 -15.07
CA LEU A 52 -14.51 -8.37 -15.52
C LEU A 52 -13.17 -8.14 -14.84
N MET A 53 -13.06 -8.39 -13.53
CA MET A 53 -11.79 -8.30 -12.80
C MET A 53 -10.76 -9.32 -13.31
N VAL A 54 -11.17 -10.57 -13.55
CA VAL A 54 -10.30 -11.60 -14.11
C VAL A 54 -9.89 -11.25 -15.55
N LEU A 55 -10.80 -10.74 -16.37
CA LEU A 55 -10.50 -10.29 -17.73
C LEU A 55 -9.54 -9.10 -17.73
N CYS A 56 -9.75 -8.10 -16.88
CA CYS A 56 -8.83 -6.99 -16.69
C CYS A 56 -7.46 -7.48 -16.21
N ALA A 57 -7.41 -8.42 -15.25
CA ALA A 57 -6.16 -9.01 -14.78
C ALA A 57 -5.43 -9.76 -15.89
N MET A 58 -6.14 -10.55 -16.71
CA MET A 58 -5.54 -11.26 -17.87
C MET A 58 -5.00 -10.27 -18.92
N VAL A 59 -5.74 -9.20 -19.22
CA VAL A 59 -5.28 -8.16 -20.16
C VAL A 59 -4.05 -7.46 -19.59
N LEU A 60 -4.04 -7.09 -18.32
CA LEU A 60 -2.90 -6.44 -17.68
C LEU A 60 -1.66 -7.34 -17.60
N CYS A 61 -1.85 -8.65 -17.36
CA CYS A 61 -0.75 -9.63 -17.40
C CYS A 61 -0.15 -9.79 -18.81
N ALA A 62 -0.95 -9.59 -19.89
CA ALA A 62 -0.46 -9.62 -21.27
C ALA A 62 0.47 -8.44 -21.60
N PHE A 63 0.38 -7.33 -20.87
CA PHE A 63 1.27 -6.17 -21.02
C PHE A 63 2.55 -6.25 -20.18
N GLY A 64 2.65 -7.22 -19.25
CA GLY A 64 3.83 -7.46 -18.41
C GLY A 64 4.97 -8.07 -19.21
N ARG A 65 5.69 -7.29 -20.02
CA ARG A 65 6.92 -7.74 -20.68
C ARG A 65 8.13 -7.40 -19.82
N ASP A 66 9.11 -8.33 -19.77
CA ASP A 66 10.44 -8.09 -19.20
C ASP A 66 11.11 -6.90 -19.89
N GLY A 67 11.33 -5.84 -19.16
CA GLY A 67 12.06 -4.64 -19.54
C GLY A 67 12.39 -3.84 -18.29
N ASP A 68 13.46 -3.07 -18.30
CA ASP A 68 13.82 -2.17 -17.21
C ASP A 68 12.62 -1.29 -16.86
N GLN A 69 12.22 -1.34 -15.59
CA GLN A 69 11.13 -0.52 -15.09
C GLN A 69 11.71 0.86 -14.76
N SER A 70 11.58 1.79 -15.68
CA SER A 70 11.75 3.21 -15.39
C SER A 70 10.65 3.66 -14.41
N TYR A 71 10.84 4.77 -13.74
CA TYR A 71 9.88 5.30 -12.76
C TYR A 71 9.67 4.41 -11.51
N SER A 72 10.69 3.65 -11.10
CA SER A 72 10.62 2.77 -9.91
C SER A 72 10.32 3.52 -8.60
N PHE A 73 10.55 4.84 -8.55
CA PHE A 73 10.21 5.70 -7.42
C PHE A 73 8.71 5.70 -7.10
N LEU A 74 7.83 5.37 -8.06
CA LEU A 74 6.39 5.23 -7.84
C LEU A 74 6.01 4.10 -6.87
N ASN A 75 6.93 3.17 -6.60
CA ASN A 75 6.75 2.09 -5.63
C ASN A 75 7.28 2.44 -4.23
N ILE A 76 7.90 3.62 -4.07
CA ILE A 76 8.38 4.09 -2.76
C ILE A 76 7.23 4.84 -2.08
N THR A 77 6.85 4.38 -0.89
CA THR A 77 5.76 5.01 -0.13
C THR A 77 6.18 6.36 0.46
N SER A 78 5.21 7.26 0.61
CA SER A 78 5.34 8.53 1.34
C SER A 78 4.95 8.41 2.83
N SER A 79 4.44 7.25 3.26
CA SER A 79 4.00 6.99 4.63
C SER A 79 5.10 6.32 5.46
N SER A 80 5.51 6.94 6.57
CA SER A 80 6.42 6.31 7.54
C SER A 80 5.83 5.04 8.13
N LYS A 81 4.53 4.99 8.37
CA LYS A 81 3.85 3.80 8.89
C LYS A 81 3.93 2.64 7.90
N ILE A 82 3.59 2.86 6.63
CA ILE A 82 3.72 1.84 5.57
C ILE A 82 5.19 1.45 5.36
N TYR A 83 6.11 2.44 5.40
CA TYR A 83 7.54 2.16 5.24
C TYR A 83 8.05 1.22 6.35
N GLY A 84 7.63 1.44 7.59
CA GLY A 84 7.95 0.55 8.72
C GLY A 84 7.28 -0.81 8.67
N LEU A 85 6.21 -0.97 7.87
CA LEU A 85 5.53 -2.24 7.64
C LEU A 85 6.06 -2.99 6.39
N GLY A 86 7.30 -2.72 5.97
CA GLY A 86 7.94 -3.39 4.84
C GLY A 86 7.93 -2.60 3.53
N GLY A 87 7.47 -1.33 3.55
CA GLY A 87 7.46 -0.43 2.40
C GLY A 87 6.27 -0.60 1.44
N MET A 88 5.43 -1.61 1.65
CA MET A 88 4.25 -1.88 0.82
C MET A 88 3.10 -2.39 1.68
N ASN A 89 1.99 -1.63 1.74
CA ASN A 89 0.75 -2.05 2.40
C ASN A 89 -0.43 -1.30 1.79
N ILE A 90 -1.38 -2.03 1.19
CA ILE A 90 -2.54 -1.46 0.51
C ILE A 90 -3.85 -1.70 1.24
N SER A 91 -3.83 -2.37 2.40
CA SER A 91 -5.01 -2.75 3.17
C SER A 91 -5.04 -2.15 4.59
N LEU A 92 -4.12 -1.23 4.88
CA LEU A 92 -4.01 -0.57 6.18
C LEU A 92 -5.09 0.51 6.32
N VAL A 93 -6.24 0.15 6.89
CA VAL A 93 -7.28 1.13 7.24
C VAL A 93 -6.80 1.92 8.47
N ASP A 94 -6.67 3.22 8.29
CA ASP A 94 -6.12 4.16 9.28
C ASP A 94 -6.76 5.54 9.09
N ASP A 95 -6.55 6.44 10.03
CA ASP A 95 -6.98 7.84 9.94
C ASP A 95 -5.85 8.80 9.51
N ASP A 96 -4.65 8.28 9.15
CA ASP A 96 -3.55 9.06 8.61
C ASP A 96 -3.60 9.11 7.07
N ILE A 97 -3.75 10.30 6.52
CA ILE A 97 -3.85 10.51 5.06
C ILE A 97 -2.63 10.00 4.29
N MET A 98 -1.46 9.90 4.93
CA MET A 98 -0.24 9.39 4.28
C MET A 98 -0.36 7.90 3.91
N THR A 99 -1.23 7.14 4.58
CA THR A 99 -1.42 5.71 4.27
C THR A 99 -2.16 5.45 2.96
N THR A 100 -2.74 6.50 2.35
CA THR A 100 -3.53 6.41 1.12
C THR A 100 -2.71 6.44 -0.18
N ASP A 101 -1.38 6.60 -0.09
CA ASP A 101 -0.51 6.79 -1.25
C ASP A 101 -0.46 5.58 -2.18
N GLN A 102 -0.59 4.38 -1.63
CA GLN A 102 -0.52 3.12 -2.39
C GLN A 102 -1.88 2.53 -2.75
N ASN A 103 -2.97 3.00 -2.11
CA ASN A 103 -4.34 2.59 -2.41
C ASN A 103 -5.31 3.76 -2.23
N PRO A 104 -5.84 4.33 -3.33
CA PRO A 104 -6.77 5.44 -3.24
C PRO A 104 -8.10 5.09 -2.56
N ALA A 105 -8.47 3.82 -2.48
CA ALA A 105 -9.67 3.38 -1.77
C ALA A 105 -9.54 3.43 -0.24
N LEU A 106 -8.34 3.69 0.31
CA LEU A 106 -8.15 3.92 1.74
C LEU A 106 -8.44 5.36 2.16
N LEU A 107 -8.58 6.29 1.21
CA LEU A 107 -8.88 7.69 1.51
C LEU A 107 -10.31 7.81 2.09
N GLY A 108 -10.41 8.04 3.39
CA GLY A 108 -11.66 8.10 4.13
C GLY A 108 -12.09 9.50 4.52
N GLN A 109 -13.36 9.64 4.95
CA GLN A 109 -13.90 10.91 5.40
C GLN A 109 -13.26 11.39 6.71
N GLU A 110 -12.74 10.47 7.50
CA GLU A 110 -11.97 10.70 8.73
C GLU A 110 -10.70 11.52 8.49
N MET A 111 -10.11 11.43 7.29
CA MET A 111 -8.93 12.17 6.88
C MET A 111 -9.22 13.59 6.39
N SER A 112 -10.47 14.03 6.51
CA SER A 112 -10.89 15.34 6.02
C SER A 112 -10.27 16.49 6.80
N GLY A 113 -9.68 17.45 6.09
CA GLY A 113 -8.97 18.60 6.69
C GLY A 113 -7.54 18.25 7.11
N GLN A 114 -7.05 17.05 6.85
CA GLN A 114 -5.67 16.70 7.15
C GLN A 114 -4.71 17.23 6.09
N LEU A 115 -3.64 17.84 6.57
CA LEU A 115 -2.44 18.21 5.83
C LEU A 115 -1.28 17.41 6.38
N ALA A 116 -0.53 16.75 5.52
CA ALA A 116 0.61 15.94 5.95
C ALA A 116 1.84 16.17 5.06
N LEU A 117 3.01 16.15 5.68
CA LEU A 117 4.33 16.31 5.08
C LEU A 117 5.13 15.03 5.30
N ASN A 118 5.90 14.63 4.32
CA ASN A 118 6.92 13.60 4.48
C ASN A 118 8.30 14.09 4.05
N TYR A 119 9.31 13.57 4.71
CA TYR A 119 10.70 13.66 4.31
C TYR A 119 11.38 12.33 4.52
N MET A 120 12.14 11.88 3.54
CA MET A 120 12.88 10.63 3.59
C MET A 120 14.31 10.84 3.09
N ARG A 121 15.28 10.47 3.91
CA ARG A 121 16.64 10.26 3.46
C ARG A 121 16.79 8.83 3.00
N TYR A 122 16.99 8.66 1.69
CA TYR A 122 17.09 7.36 1.05
C TYR A 122 18.53 7.02 0.70
N ILE A 123 18.73 5.89 0.02
CA ILE A 123 20.03 5.34 -0.36
C ILE A 123 20.75 6.29 -1.33
N GLY A 124 22.11 6.27 -1.31
CA GLY A 124 22.92 6.98 -2.28
C GLY A 124 22.87 8.51 -2.18
N GLY A 125 22.44 9.06 -1.03
CA GLY A 125 22.30 10.52 -0.87
C GLY A 125 21.00 11.08 -1.43
N SER A 126 20.07 10.22 -1.88
CA SER A 126 18.75 10.63 -2.37
C SER A 126 17.87 11.16 -1.23
N ASN A 127 17.08 12.18 -1.54
CA ASN A 127 16.15 12.78 -0.59
C ASN A 127 14.77 12.91 -1.24
N PHE A 128 13.75 12.46 -0.54
CA PHE A 128 12.38 12.52 -0.99
C PHE A 128 11.56 13.37 -0.04
N ALA A 129 10.72 14.22 -0.58
CA ALA A 129 9.86 15.09 0.21
C ALA A 129 8.49 15.22 -0.46
N GLY A 130 7.44 15.32 0.33
CA GLY A 130 6.10 15.44 -0.22
C GLY A 130 5.13 16.11 0.72
N LEU A 131 4.00 16.48 0.14
CA LEU A 131 2.87 17.10 0.79
C LEU A 131 1.60 16.38 0.33
N ARG A 132 0.68 16.15 1.26
CA ARG A 132 -0.63 15.56 0.96
C ARG A 132 -1.73 16.28 1.75
N TYR A 133 -2.86 16.52 1.10
CA TYR A 133 -4.04 17.10 1.69
C TYR A 133 -5.29 16.32 1.29
N GLY A 134 -6.26 16.21 2.20
CA GLY A 134 -7.53 15.54 1.93
C GLY A 134 -8.72 16.28 2.49
N GLN A 135 -9.86 16.17 1.79
CA GLN A 135 -11.09 16.83 2.16
C GLN A 135 -12.30 16.00 1.73
N LYS A 136 -13.27 15.83 2.63
CA LYS A 136 -14.54 15.17 2.30
C LYS A 136 -15.40 16.01 1.36
N VAL A 137 -16.17 15.34 0.50
CA VAL A 137 -17.13 15.93 -0.42
C VAL A 137 -18.43 15.14 -0.36
N GLY A 138 -19.50 15.81 0.05
CA GLY A 138 -20.79 15.17 0.22
C GLY A 138 -20.81 14.14 1.35
N ALA A 139 -21.72 13.17 1.23
CA ALA A 139 -21.95 12.15 2.26
C ALA A 139 -21.02 10.93 2.14
N HIS A 140 -20.54 10.63 0.95
CA HIS A 140 -19.83 9.37 0.64
C HIS A 140 -18.49 9.57 -0.07
N GLY A 141 -18.15 10.81 -0.47
CA GLY A 141 -16.95 11.09 -1.24
C GLY A 141 -15.85 11.75 -0.43
N THR A 142 -14.59 11.49 -0.79
CA THR A 142 -13.41 12.19 -0.27
C THR A 142 -12.44 12.41 -1.42
N TRP A 143 -11.88 13.60 -1.53
CA TRP A 143 -10.82 13.90 -2.48
C TRP A 143 -9.52 14.20 -1.75
N GLY A 144 -8.40 13.97 -2.42
CA GLY A 144 -7.08 14.30 -1.93
C GLY A 144 -6.19 14.79 -3.05
N ALA A 145 -5.20 15.58 -2.70
CA ALA A 145 -4.16 16.03 -3.61
C ALA A 145 -2.79 15.82 -2.96
N ALA A 146 -1.79 15.46 -3.75
CA ALA A 146 -0.43 15.33 -3.25
C ALA A 146 0.59 15.78 -4.29
N ILE A 147 1.73 16.23 -3.79
CA ILE A 147 2.94 16.46 -4.55
C ILE A 147 4.08 15.69 -3.88
N GLN A 148 4.88 15.00 -4.69
CA GLN A 148 6.06 14.26 -4.23
C GLN A 148 7.25 14.65 -5.08
N TYR A 149 8.34 15.05 -4.41
CA TYR A 149 9.64 15.34 -4.99
C TYR A 149 10.64 14.26 -4.61
N ASN A 150 11.36 13.74 -5.57
CA ASN A 150 12.42 12.76 -5.40
C ASN A 150 13.71 13.30 -6.04
N GLY A 151 14.64 13.73 -5.21
CA GLY A 151 15.95 14.22 -5.64
C GLY A 151 17.03 13.16 -5.40
N TYR A 152 17.81 12.85 -6.43
CA TYR A 152 18.84 11.80 -6.36
C TYR A 152 20.24 12.35 -6.03
N GLY A 153 20.32 13.62 -5.67
CA GLY A 153 21.58 14.28 -5.36
C GLY A 153 22.38 14.66 -6.60
N SER A 154 23.63 15.00 -6.38
CA SER A 154 24.59 15.32 -7.44
C SER A 154 25.44 14.09 -7.77
N MET A 155 25.49 13.72 -9.03
CA MET A 155 26.28 12.60 -9.55
C MET A 155 27.46 13.13 -10.37
N LYS A 156 28.57 12.41 -10.34
CA LYS A 156 29.74 12.75 -11.17
C LYS A 156 29.48 12.33 -12.60
N GLU A 157 29.73 13.24 -13.53
CA GLU A 157 29.78 12.95 -14.96
C GLU A 157 31.18 12.48 -15.29
N THR A 158 31.31 11.31 -15.91
CA THR A 158 32.58 10.71 -16.30
C THR A 158 32.60 10.40 -17.79
N ASP A 159 33.73 10.60 -18.43
CA ASP A 159 33.98 10.14 -19.79
C ASP A 159 34.25 8.62 -19.84
N GLU A 160 34.35 8.05 -21.05
CA GLU A 160 34.63 6.62 -21.27
C GLU A 160 35.95 6.14 -20.62
N SER A 161 36.89 7.06 -20.35
CA SER A 161 38.19 6.81 -19.71
C SER A 161 38.12 6.93 -18.19
N GLY A 162 36.96 7.28 -17.63
CA GLY A 162 36.78 7.47 -16.19
C GLY A 162 37.16 8.83 -15.65
N ASN A 163 37.54 9.80 -16.51
CA ASN A 163 37.85 11.16 -16.07
C ASN A 163 36.57 11.92 -15.72
N ILE A 164 36.58 12.65 -14.63
CA ILE A 164 35.41 13.44 -14.20
C ILE A 164 35.38 14.70 -15.06
N SER A 165 34.33 14.86 -15.88
CA SER A 165 34.07 16.02 -16.74
C SER A 165 33.17 17.06 -16.09
N GLY A 166 32.34 16.65 -15.11
CA GLY A 166 31.41 17.55 -14.45
C GLY A 166 30.56 16.85 -13.37
N THR A 167 29.43 17.48 -13.05
CA THR A 167 28.41 16.91 -12.19
C THR A 167 27.02 17.17 -12.80
N PHE A 168 26.12 16.22 -12.65
CA PHE A 168 24.72 16.39 -13.01
C PHE A 168 23.79 16.01 -11.86
N SER A 169 22.54 16.45 -11.94
CA SER A 169 21.50 16.08 -10.99
C SER A 169 20.36 15.33 -11.70
N ALA A 170 19.69 14.47 -10.95
CA ALA A 170 18.49 13.79 -11.38
C ALA A 170 17.36 14.02 -10.37
N GLN A 171 16.16 14.22 -10.88
CA GLN A 171 14.99 14.47 -10.03
C GLN A 171 13.69 14.04 -10.72
N ASP A 172 12.75 13.59 -9.89
CA ASP A 172 11.38 13.31 -10.30
C ASP A 172 10.41 14.10 -9.44
N VAL A 173 9.34 14.58 -10.07
CA VAL A 173 8.22 15.24 -9.40
C VAL A 173 6.94 14.55 -9.83
N SER A 174 6.09 14.20 -8.88
CA SER A 174 4.75 13.71 -9.16
C SER A 174 3.70 14.61 -8.53
N PHE A 175 2.69 14.96 -9.31
CA PHE A 175 1.47 15.60 -8.87
C PHE A 175 0.36 14.57 -8.94
N SER A 176 -0.40 14.40 -7.86
CA SER A 176 -1.49 13.43 -7.85
C SER A 176 -2.78 14.01 -7.30
N GLY A 177 -3.89 13.57 -7.89
CA GLY A 177 -5.24 13.82 -7.45
C GLY A 177 -5.95 12.51 -7.17
N GLN A 178 -6.47 12.36 -5.96
CA GLN A 178 -7.19 11.16 -5.52
C GLN A 178 -8.66 11.48 -5.31
N TYR A 179 -9.50 10.50 -5.58
CA TYR A 179 -10.91 10.50 -5.21
C TYR A 179 -11.33 9.12 -4.77
N SER A 180 -12.05 9.05 -3.66
CA SER A 180 -12.65 7.83 -3.14
C SER A 180 -14.15 8.01 -2.92
N TYR A 181 -14.87 6.90 -2.98
CA TYR A 181 -16.31 6.86 -2.79
C TYR A 181 -16.73 5.61 -2.00
N ASP A 182 -17.50 5.82 -0.93
CA ASP A 182 -18.11 4.75 -0.15
C ASP A 182 -19.29 4.15 -0.92
N ILE A 183 -19.09 2.99 -1.56
CA ILE A 183 -20.08 2.28 -2.37
C ILE A 183 -21.13 1.64 -1.46
N THR A 184 -20.65 1.09 -0.34
CA THR A 184 -21.47 0.56 0.77
C THR A 184 -20.74 0.85 2.08
N ASP A 185 -21.36 0.59 3.23
CA ASP A 185 -20.73 0.75 4.56
C ASP A 185 -19.44 -0.05 4.73
N ARG A 186 -19.20 -1.07 3.90
CA ARG A 186 -18.02 -1.95 3.96
C ARG A 186 -17.16 -1.94 2.70
N LEU A 187 -17.59 -1.27 1.64
CA LEU A 187 -16.89 -1.30 0.36
C LEU A 187 -16.64 0.11 -0.14
N ARG A 188 -15.38 0.46 -0.32
CA ARG A 188 -14.91 1.75 -0.85
C ARG A 188 -14.13 1.53 -2.12
N GLY A 189 -14.41 2.33 -3.15
CA GLY A 189 -13.64 2.42 -4.38
C GLY A 189 -12.83 3.70 -4.41
N GLY A 190 -11.71 3.69 -5.13
CA GLY A 190 -10.89 4.89 -5.28
C GLY A 190 -10.11 4.92 -6.59
N ILE A 191 -9.83 6.14 -7.04
CA ILE A 191 -9.00 6.45 -8.19
C ILE A 191 -7.94 7.48 -7.80
N ASN A 192 -6.73 7.33 -8.33
CA ASN A 192 -5.64 8.29 -8.21
C ASN A 192 -5.06 8.58 -9.59
N ILE A 193 -4.99 9.82 -10.00
CA ILE A 193 -4.38 10.25 -11.26
C ILE A 193 -3.08 10.96 -10.91
N LYS A 194 -1.98 10.54 -11.57
CA LYS A 194 -0.62 11.04 -11.33
C LYS A 194 -0.05 11.64 -12.61
N PHE A 195 0.40 12.87 -12.54
CA PHE A 195 1.24 13.50 -13.56
C PHE A 195 2.68 13.47 -13.08
N LEU A 196 3.58 12.92 -13.91
CA LEU A 196 4.98 12.69 -13.60
C LEU A 196 5.86 13.56 -14.47
N TYR A 197 6.81 14.22 -13.85
CA TYR A 197 7.85 15.00 -14.51
C TYR A 197 9.21 14.53 -14.03
N SER A 198 10.06 14.11 -14.96
CA SER A 198 11.42 13.63 -14.69
C SER A 198 12.44 14.47 -15.42
N ALA A 199 13.53 14.82 -14.73
CA ALA A 199 14.63 15.58 -15.30
C ALA A 199 15.96 14.94 -14.90
N TYR A 200 16.73 14.45 -15.90
CA TYR A 200 18.00 13.76 -15.70
C TYR A 200 19.04 14.33 -16.66
N ALA A 201 20.14 14.89 -16.13
CA ALA A 201 21.29 15.36 -16.93
C ALA A 201 20.91 16.24 -18.14
N GLY A 202 19.90 17.11 -17.98
CA GLY A 202 19.42 18.00 -19.08
C GLY A 202 18.31 17.40 -19.93
N TYR A 203 18.02 16.11 -19.84
CA TYR A 203 16.87 15.47 -20.52
C TYR A 203 15.63 15.52 -19.63
N THR A 204 14.47 15.67 -20.26
CA THR A 204 13.19 15.71 -19.52
C THR A 204 12.18 14.74 -20.13
N ALA A 205 11.43 14.06 -19.26
CA ALA A 205 10.32 13.21 -19.65
C ALA A 205 9.06 13.55 -18.87
N MET A 206 7.91 13.21 -19.41
CA MET A 206 6.60 13.36 -18.76
C MET A 206 5.80 12.08 -18.93
N ALA A 207 5.04 11.71 -17.92
CA ALA A 207 4.16 10.57 -17.98
C ALA A 207 2.84 10.81 -17.23
N LEU A 208 1.82 10.06 -17.61
CA LEU A 208 0.54 10.01 -16.92
C LEU A 208 0.30 8.58 -16.41
N ALA A 209 -0.08 8.46 -15.15
CA ALA A 209 -0.41 7.19 -14.52
C ALA A 209 -1.72 7.27 -13.76
N THR A 210 -2.39 6.15 -13.60
CA THR A 210 -3.63 6.04 -12.83
C THR A 210 -3.56 4.79 -11.95
N ASP A 211 -3.99 4.93 -10.69
CA ASP A 211 -4.22 3.80 -9.81
C ASP A 211 -5.73 3.62 -9.60
N LEU A 212 -6.18 2.39 -9.62
CA LEU A 212 -7.55 2.00 -9.30
C LEU A 212 -7.53 1.09 -8.09
N GLY A 213 -8.26 1.45 -7.04
CA GLY A 213 -8.29 0.70 -5.79
C GLY A 213 -9.71 0.32 -5.38
N ILE A 214 -9.82 -0.82 -4.71
CA ILE A 214 -11.03 -1.26 -4.00
C ILE A 214 -10.59 -1.76 -2.63
N ASN A 215 -11.32 -1.37 -1.60
CA ASN A 215 -11.13 -1.84 -0.23
C ASN A 215 -12.45 -2.35 0.33
N TYR A 216 -12.44 -3.54 0.90
CA TYR A 216 -13.50 -4.09 1.72
C TYR A 216 -13.04 -4.09 3.18
N TYR A 217 -13.78 -3.43 4.05
CA TYR A 217 -13.50 -3.39 5.49
C TYR A 217 -14.69 -3.90 6.30
N ASN A 218 -14.41 -4.81 7.23
CA ASN A 218 -15.39 -5.32 8.19
C ASN A 218 -14.90 -4.95 9.60
N ASP A 219 -15.56 -3.98 10.21
CA ASP A 219 -15.29 -3.44 11.54
C ASP A 219 -15.48 -4.45 12.67
N GLU A 220 -16.47 -5.36 12.57
CA GLU A 220 -16.72 -6.41 13.57
C GLU A 220 -15.54 -7.38 13.71
N LYS A 221 -14.78 -7.59 12.64
CA LYS A 221 -13.64 -8.53 12.56
C LYS A 221 -12.30 -7.83 12.45
N ASP A 222 -12.32 -6.50 12.37
CA ASP A 222 -11.17 -5.67 12.01
C ASP A 222 -10.40 -6.26 10.82
N LEU A 223 -11.17 -6.67 9.78
CA LEU A 223 -10.66 -7.32 8.58
C LEU A 223 -10.72 -6.36 7.40
N SER A 224 -9.58 -6.08 6.80
CA SER A 224 -9.46 -5.32 5.56
C SER A 224 -8.92 -6.18 4.43
N LEU A 225 -9.59 -6.13 3.28
CA LEU A 225 -9.17 -6.76 2.03
C LEU A 225 -9.10 -5.71 0.94
N SER A 226 -7.99 -5.64 0.23
CA SER A 226 -7.79 -4.66 -0.83
C SER A 226 -7.29 -5.27 -2.13
N PHE A 227 -7.68 -4.63 -3.22
CA PHE A 227 -7.13 -4.86 -4.55
C PHE A 227 -6.77 -3.52 -5.18
N VAL A 228 -5.59 -3.43 -5.79
CA VAL A 228 -5.13 -2.24 -6.50
C VAL A 228 -4.51 -2.62 -7.83
N ALA A 229 -4.93 -1.93 -8.89
CA ALA A 229 -4.22 -1.88 -10.17
C ALA A 229 -3.47 -0.54 -10.21
N ALA A 230 -2.15 -0.60 -10.08
CA ALA A 230 -1.30 0.56 -9.88
C ALA A 230 -0.54 0.94 -11.15
N ASN A 231 -0.30 2.26 -11.31
CA ASN A 231 0.54 2.86 -12.34
C ASN A 231 0.11 2.53 -13.78
N LEU A 232 -1.21 2.41 -14.01
CA LEU A 232 -1.79 2.21 -15.34
C LEU A 232 -1.57 3.48 -16.17
N GLY A 233 -0.75 3.43 -17.21
CA GLY A 233 -0.47 4.60 -18.03
C GLY A 233 0.79 4.48 -18.88
N GLY A 234 1.36 5.62 -19.23
CA GLY A 234 2.55 5.67 -20.08
C GLY A 234 3.17 7.05 -20.20
N GLN A 235 4.31 7.12 -20.87
CA GLN A 235 4.98 8.38 -21.18
C GLN A 235 4.20 9.19 -22.19
N ILE A 236 4.07 10.49 -21.94
CA ILE A 236 3.57 11.51 -22.88
C ILE A 236 4.75 12.13 -23.63
N LYS A 237 5.85 12.38 -22.91
CA LYS A 237 7.10 12.89 -23.47
C LYS A 237 8.23 11.94 -23.06
N LYS A 238 9.02 11.47 -24.04
CA LYS A 238 10.19 10.62 -23.83
C LYS A 238 11.42 11.43 -23.44
N PHE A 239 12.39 10.80 -22.77
CA PHE A 239 13.70 11.44 -22.52
C PHE A 239 14.46 11.72 -23.82
N ASP A 240 14.49 10.72 -24.69
CA ASP A 240 15.11 10.77 -26.02
C ASP A 240 14.20 9.99 -26.99
N ASN A 241 14.73 9.15 -27.84
CA ASN A 241 13.96 8.38 -28.84
C ASN A 241 13.35 7.09 -28.26
N SER A 242 13.77 6.65 -27.08
CA SER A 242 13.28 5.42 -26.45
C SER A 242 12.05 5.68 -25.57
N TYR A 243 11.10 4.73 -25.60
CA TYR A 243 9.93 4.74 -24.75
C TYR A 243 10.18 3.90 -23.47
N ASP A 244 10.13 4.56 -22.31
CA ASP A 244 10.21 3.92 -21.01
C ASP A 244 8.84 3.56 -20.48
N ARG A 245 8.72 2.37 -19.92
CA ARG A 245 7.46 1.87 -19.38
C ARG A 245 7.29 2.22 -17.92
N LEU A 246 6.07 2.54 -17.54
CA LEU A 246 5.69 2.66 -16.14
C LEU A 246 5.66 1.28 -15.47
N PRO A 247 5.93 1.20 -14.15
CA PRO A 247 5.88 -0.04 -13.39
C PRO A 247 4.42 -0.43 -13.09
N ILE A 248 3.68 -0.87 -14.11
CA ILE A 248 2.30 -1.34 -13.96
C ILE A 248 2.30 -2.56 -13.06
N ASP A 249 1.43 -2.53 -12.04
CA ASP A 249 1.40 -3.56 -11.00
C ASP A 249 -0.04 -3.90 -10.57
N LEU A 250 -0.26 -5.16 -10.25
CA LEU A 250 -1.45 -5.65 -9.56
C LEU A 250 -1.07 -6.03 -8.14
N ARG A 251 -1.88 -5.58 -7.17
CA ARG A 251 -1.61 -5.77 -5.76
C ARG A 251 -2.83 -6.32 -5.04
N LEU A 252 -2.60 -7.24 -4.11
CA LEU A 252 -3.59 -7.78 -3.19
C LEU A 252 -3.14 -7.53 -1.76
N GLY A 253 -4.03 -7.04 -0.91
CA GLY A 253 -3.74 -6.76 0.49
C GLY A 253 -4.74 -7.41 1.42
N TRP A 254 -4.23 -7.90 2.53
CA TRP A 254 -4.97 -8.40 3.66
C TRP A 254 -4.40 -7.82 4.95
N SER A 255 -5.28 -7.33 5.82
CA SER A 255 -4.92 -6.90 7.18
C SER A 255 -6.00 -7.33 8.15
N GLN A 256 -5.61 -7.80 9.32
CA GLN A 256 -6.55 -8.22 10.35
C GLN A 256 -5.95 -8.14 11.74
N THR A 257 -6.77 -7.71 12.71
CA THR A 257 -6.48 -7.83 14.14
C THR A 257 -7.14 -9.08 14.68
N PHE A 258 -6.39 -9.91 15.45
CA PHE A 258 -6.89 -11.18 15.96
C PHE A 258 -7.25 -11.11 17.42
N GLY A 259 -8.53 -11.35 17.73
CA GLY A 259 -9.04 -11.55 19.08
C GLY A 259 -8.76 -10.36 20.02
N SER A 260 -8.25 -10.67 21.21
CA SER A 260 -7.93 -9.67 22.23
C SER A 260 -6.50 -9.10 22.15
N LEU A 261 -5.70 -9.56 21.19
CA LEU A 261 -4.35 -9.04 21.01
C LEU A 261 -4.43 -7.70 20.25
N PRO A 262 -3.82 -6.64 20.76
CA PRO A 262 -3.82 -5.34 20.09
C PRO A 262 -2.78 -5.30 18.95
N ILE A 263 -2.66 -6.38 18.19
CA ILE A 263 -1.71 -6.53 17.09
C ILE A 263 -2.49 -6.80 15.80
N ARG A 264 -2.31 -5.93 14.84
CA ARG A 264 -2.79 -6.13 13.47
C ARG A 264 -1.67 -6.72 12.64
N PHE A 265 -1.98 -7.81 11.94
CA PHE A 265 -1.11 -8.42 10.95
C PHE A 265 -1.54 -7.99 9.56
N SER A 266 -0.58 -7.82 8.68
CA SER A 266 -0.83 -7.48 7.28
C SER A 266 0.07 -8.27 6.35
N VAL A 267 -0.48 -8.63 5.19
CA VAL A 267 0.24 -9.25 4.09
C VAL A 267 -0.18 -8.55 2.81
N THR A 268 0.80 -8.07 2.06
CA THR A 268 0.57 -7.49 0.74
C THR A 268 1.33 -8.28 -0.31
N ALA A 269 0.59 -8.78 -1.30
CA ALA A 269 1.17 -9.35 -2.51
C ALA A 269 1.25 -8.28 -3.59
N TRP A 270 2.41 -8.09 -4.21
CA TRP A 270 2.70 -7.06 -5.19
C TRP A 270 3.57 -7.58 -6.34
N ASN A 271 3.77 -6.78 -7.39
CA ASN A 271 4.43 -7.19 -8.64
C ASN A 271 3.76 -8.41 -9.30
N LEU A 272 2.44 -8.58 -9.14
CA LEU A 272 1.73 -9.75 -9.65
C LEU A 272 1.62 -9.79 -11.19
N THR A 273 1.95 -8.70 -11.86
CA THR A 273 2.09 -8.63 -13.32
C THR A 273 3.37 -9.32 -13.84
N LYS A 274 4.34 -9.56 -12.96
CA LYS A 274 5.64 -10.15 -13.31
C LYS A 274 6.01 -11.26 -12.33
N TRP A 275 5.63 -12.51 -12.62
CA TRP A 275 5.85 -13.63 -11.71
C TRP A 275 7.33 -13.99 -11.51
N HIS A 276 8.12 -14.03 -12.58
CA HIS A 276 9.55 -14.36 -12.48
C HIS A 276 10.38 -13.15 -12.04
N MET A 277 10.93 -13.25 -10.83
CA MET A 277 11.83 -12.26 -10.26
C MET A 277 13.12 -12.93 -9.79
N PRO A 278 13.98 -13.42 -10.71
CA PRO A 278 15.22 -14.09 -10.34
C PRO A 278 16.18 -13.14 -9.63
N TYR A 279 16.96 -13.66 -8.72
CA TYR A 279 18.07 -12.95 -8.09
C TYR A 279 19.30 -13.84 -8.02
N TYR A 280 20.46 -13.21 -7.79
CA TYR A 280 21.74 -13.91 -7.70
C TYR A 280 22.22 -13.95 -6.25
N GLU A 281 22.69 -15.12 -5.82
CA GLU A 281 23.22 -15.32 -4.48
C GLU A 281 24.62 -15.89 -4.60
N SER A 282 25.59 -15.30 -3.87
CA SER A 282 26.95 -15.85 -3.79
C SER A 282 26.91 -17.20 -3.06
N GLY A 283 27.53 -18.22 -3.65
CA GLY A 283 27.49 -19.58 -3.12
C GLY A 283 28.36 -19.78 -1.87
N ASP A 284 29.43 -19.02 -1.73
CA ASP A 284 30.41 -19.12 -0.65
C ASP A 284 30.44 -17.90 0.30
N GLY A 285 29.63 -16.90 0.04
CA GLY A 285 29.58 -15.64 0.83
C GLY A 285 30.75 -14.69 0.54
N THR A 286 31.53 -14.94 -0.51
CA THR A 286 32.62 -14.08 -0.96
C THR A 286 32.32 -13.44 -2.32
N ASP A 287 33.00 -12.32 -2.64
CA ASP A 287 32.86 -11.63 -3.93
C ASP A 287 33.37 -12.44 -5.12
N THR A 288 34.19 -13.44 -4.86
CA THR A 288 34.88 -14.25 -5.88
C THR A 288 34.20 -15.57 -6.15
N GLY A 289 33.09 -15.89 -5.44
CA GLY A 289 32.36 -17.12 -5.58
C GLY A 289 31.43 -17.17 -6.79
N ASP A 290 31.00 -18.38 -7.13
CA ASP A 290 29.98 -18.61 -8.15
C ASP A 290 28.63 -18.03 -7.75
N PHE A 291 28.11 -17.12 -8.53
CA PHE A 291 26.75 -16.58 -8.33
C PHE A 291 25.70 -17.57 -8.82
N LYS A 292 24.90 -18.09 -7.90
CA LYS A 292 23.78 -18.97 -8.22
C LYS A 292 22.51 -18.18 -8.46
N ARG A 293 21.95 -18.34 -9.67
CA ARG A 293 20.62 -17.81 -9.97
C ARG A 293 19.56 -18.55 -9.16
N LYS A 294 18.75 -17.80 -8.42
CA LYS A 294 17.59 -18.27 -7.67
C LYS A 294 16.32 -17.86 -8.42
N ASP A 295 15.58 -18.85 -8.93
CA ASP A 295 14.34 -18.64 -9.70
C ASP A 295 13.36 -19.82 -9.44
N SER A 296 13.28 -20.26 -8.19
CA SER A 296 12.33 -21.30 -7.80
C SER A 296 10.95 -20.69 -7.48
N PHE A 297 9.89 -21.48 -7.57
CA PHE A 297 8.54 -21.06 -7.21
C PHE A 297 8.47 -20.41 -5.83
N GLY A 298 9.03 -21.06 -4.80
CA GLY A 298 9.03 -20.53 -3.44
C GLY A 298 9.80 -19.22 -3.32
N SER A 299 10.97 -19.11 -3.99
CA SER A 299 11.75 -17.87 -4.03
C SER A 299 10.94 -16.73 -4.65
N ASN A 300 10.32 -16.95 -5.80
CA ASN A 300 9.48 -15.96 -6.46
C ASN A 300 8.29 -15.59 -5.59
N LEU A 301 7.58 -16.56 -5.00
CA LEU A 301 6.43 -16.31 -4.14
C LEU A 301 6.78 -15.37 -2.98
N PHE A 302 7.86 -15.65 -2.23
CA PHE A 302 8.27 -14.79 -1.11
C PHE A 302 8.72 -13.40 -1.55
N ARG A 303 9.24 -13.23 -2.77
CA ARG A 303 9.59 -11.90 -3.33
C ARG A 303 8.37 -11.06 -3.69
N HIS A 304 7.20 -11.70 -3.87
CA HIS A 304 5.93 -10.99 -4.04
C HIS A 304 5.28 -10.58 -2.72
N LEU A 305 5.69 -11.14 -1.57
CA LEU A 305 5.01 -10.92 -0.30
C LEU A 305 5.78 -9.95 0.58
N VAL A 306 5.03 -9.01 1.15
CA VAL A 306 5.49 -8.11 2.21
C VAL A 306 4.63 -8.37 3.44
N PHE A 307 5.30 -8.57 4.58
CA PHE A 307 4.66 -8.86 5.86
C PHE A 307 4.82 -7.68 6.79
N GLY A 308 3.74 -7.34 7.49
CA GLY A 308 3.73 -6.29 8.51
C GLY A 308 2.98 -6.74 9.75
N ALA A 309 3.39 -6.18 10.88
CA ALA A 309 2.67 -6.28 12.16
C ALA A 309 2.74 -4.95 12.87
N ASP A 310 1.62 -4.41 13.30
CA ASP A 310 1.55 -3.16 14.05
C ASP A 310 0.67 -3.27 15.29
N LEU A 311 1.04 -2.50 16.34
CA LEU A 311 0.28 -2.38 17.57
C LEU A 311 -0.82 -1.35 17.39
N VAL A 312 -2.07 -1.76 17.63
CA VAL A 312 -3.30 -0.96 17.55
C VAL A 312 -3.93 -0.68 18.90
N SER A 313 -3.11 -0.61 19.96
CA SER A 313 -3.60 -0.45 21.34
C SER A 313 -4.17 0.94 21.65
N SER A 314 -3.83 1.96 20.87
CA SER A 314 -4.22 3.34 21.13
C SER A 314 -4.32 4.14 19.83
N PRO A 315 -5.29 5.04 19.72
CA PRO A 315 -5.35 5.98 18.59
C PRO A 315 -4.23 7.02 18.62
N ASN A 316 -3.52 7.15 19.76
CA ASN A 316 -2.54 8.22 19.99
C ASN A 316 -1.11 7.82 19.66
N TRP A 317 -0.81 6.55 19.51
CA TRP A 317 0.52 6.08 19.14
C TRP A 317 0.44 4.74 18.41
N TYR A 318 1.42 4.49 17.58
CA TYR A 318 1.60 3.20 16.92
C TYR A 318 3.06 2.77 16.95
N LEU A 319 3.26 1.47 16.87
CA LEU A 319 4.55 0.83 16.66
C LEU A 319 4.36 -0.30 15.66
N GLY A 320 5.16 -0.34 14.61
CA GLY A 320 5.06 -1.35 13.57
C GLY A 320 6.42 -1.92 13.19
N ILE A 321 6.41 -3.15 12.74
CA ILE A 321 7.54 -3.86 12.16
C ILE A 321 7.12 -4.52 10.85
N GLY A 322 7.99 -4.49 9.87
CA GLY A 322 7.76 -5.10 8.57
C GLY A 322 8.93 -5.91 8.07
N TYR A 323 8.63 -6.81 7.14
CA TYR A 323 9.63 -7.62 6.47
C TYR A 323 9.33 -7.74 4.98
N ASN A 324 10.32 -7.39 4.15
CA ASN A 324 10.25 -7.45 2.69
C ASN A 324 11.40 -8.33 2.16
N TYR A 325 11.03 -9.54 1.73
CA TYR A 325 12.01 -10.50 1.23
C TYR A 325 12.66 -10.05 -0.09
N LYS A 326 11.93 -9.31 -0.95
CA LYS A 326 12.49 -8.76 -2.19
C LYS A 326 13.59 -7.75 -1.89
N THR A 327 13.36 -6.80 -0.97
CA THR A 327 14.38 -5.83 -0.55
C THR A 327 15.62 -6.53 0.01
N ARG A 328 15.44 -7.58 0.82
CA ARG A 328 16.56 -8.38 1.34
C ARG A 328 17.41 -9.01 0.24
N THR A 329 16.78 -9.48 -0.84
CA THR A 329 17.48 -10.20 -1.92
C THR A 329 18.05 -9.29 -2.99
N ASP A 330 17.37 -8.21 -3.34
CA ASP A 330 17.83 -7.25 -4.36
C ASP A 330 19.02 -6.41 -3.87
N MET A 331 19.04 -6.08 -2.58
CA MET A 331 20.06 -5.26 -1.96
C MET A 331 21.14 -6.09 -1.26
N SER A 332 21.15 -7.41 -1.46
CA SER A 332 22.20 -8.27 -0.88
C SER A 332 23.45 -8.22 -1.72
N THR A 333 24.57 -7.94 -1.07
CA THR A 333 25.93 -8.24 -1.55
C THR A 333 26.37 -9.59 -0.99
N TYR A 334 27.64 -9.97 -1.21
CA TYR A 334 28.29 -11.14 -0.59
C TYR A 334 28.15 -11.16 0.96
N SER A 335 28.00 -10.00 1.60
CA SER A 335 27.77 -9.88 3.05
C SER A 335 26.34 -9.44 3.33
N ARG A 336 25.51 -10.33 3.85
CA ARG A 336 24.12 -10.02 4.25
C ARG A 336 24.07 -9.58 5.72
N SER A 337 23.45 -8.44 5.98
CA SER A 337 23.07 -8.07 7.34
C SER A 337 21.84 -8.89 7.76
N PHE A 338 21.79 -9.32 9.02
CA PHE A 338 20.60 -9.94 9.62
C PHE A 338 19.36 -9.05 9.50
N VAL A 339 19.56 -7.73 9.63
CA VAL A 339 18.51 -6.70 9.64
C VAL A 339 18.01 -6.35 8.22
N SER A 340 18.73 -6.74 7.16
CA SER A 340 18.34 -6.44 5.78
C SER A 340 16.96 -7.01 5.45
N GLY A 341 16.10 -6.17 4.90
CA GLY A 341 14.70 -6.48 4.60
C GLY A 341 13.73 -6.20 5.75
N PHE A 342 14.21 -5.96 6.97
CA PHE A 342 13.38 -5.49 8.08
C PHE A 342 13.26 -3.97 8.08
N SER A 343 12.11 -3.50 8.52
CA SER A 343 11.82 -2.09 8.77
C SER A 343 11.01 -1.94 10.06
N ILE A 344 11.13 -0.80 10.71
CA ILE A 344 10.37 -0.45 11.90
C ILE A 344 9.82 0.97 11.75
N ALA A 345 8.65 1.20 12.34
CA ALA A 345 8.08 2.54 12.45
C ALA A 345 7.41 2.74 13.79
N GLY A 346 7.39 3.98 14.23
CA GLY A 346 6.60 4.42 15.37
C GLY A 346 6.11 5.83 15.16
N GLY A 347 5.01 6.17 15.81
CA GLY A 347 4.45 7.51 15.74
C GLY A 347 3.56 7.82 16.93
N ILE A 348 3.38 9.11 17.13
CA ILE A 348 2.51 9.67 18.16
C ILE A 348 1.59 10.70 17.56
N ARG A 349 0.37 10.77 18.09
CA ARG A 349 -0.61 11.83 17.79
C ARG A 349 -0.98 12.56 19.07
N VAL A 350 -0.86 13.87 19.03
CA VAL A 350 -1.23 14.75 20.15
C VAL A 350 -2.18 15.81 19.62
N LYS A 351 -3.46 15.70 19.97
CA LYS A 351 -4.53 16.57 19.45
C LYS A 351 -4.53 16.57 17.89
N ALA A 352 -4.41 17.76 17.30
CA ALA A 352 -4.40 17.96 15.86
C ALA A 352 -3.10 17.53 15.16
N PHE A 353 -2.02 17.26 15.89
CA PHE A 353 -0.70 17.00 15.32
C PHE A 353 -0.30 15.53 15.45
N GLY A 354 0.22 14.97 14.36
CA GLY A 354 0.83 13.63 14.32
C GLY A 354 2.29 13.70 13.87
N VAL A 355 3.13 12.87 14.46
CA VAL A 355 4.54 12.68 14.08
C VAL A 355 4.79 11.19 13.93
N GLY A 356 5.34 10.80 12.80
CA GLY A 356 5.74 9.43 12.50
C GLY A 356 7.20 9.35 12.09
N ILE A 357 7.88 8.30 12.49
CA ILE A 357 9.26 8.01 12.10
C ILE A 357 9.35 6.55 11.66
N ALA A 358 10.13 6.29 10.62
CA ALA A 358 10.45 4.95 10.22
C ALA A 358 11.92 4.80 9.88
N PHE A 359 12.44 3.62 10.14
CA PHE A 359 13.82 3.24 9.88
C PHE A 359 13.86 1.89 9.18
N ALA A 360 14.72 1.77 8.18
CA ALA A 360 15.06 0.51 7.55
C ALA A 360 16.55 0.48 7.17
N GLN A 361 17.07 -0.73 7.07
CA GLN A 361 18.41 -0.97 6.54
C GLN A 361 18.28 -1.92 5.34
N PRO A 362 17.95 -1.39 4.14
CA PRO A 362 17.78 -2.22 2.96
C PRO A 362 19.10 -2.86 2.50
N HIS A 363 20.23 -2.21 2.76
CA HIS A 363 21.58 -2.66 2.41
C HIS A 363 22.53 -2.54 3.60
N THR A 364 23.55 -3.39 3.67
CA THR A 364 24.56 -3.37 4.77
C THR A 364 25.24 -2.03 4.96
N GLY A 365 25.49 -1.28 3.87
CA GLY A 365 26.13 0.04 3.88
C GLY A 365 25.15 1.22 3.76
N ALA A 366 23.83 0.99 3.81
CA ALA A 366 22.86 2.06 3.60
C ALA A 366 21.67 1.94 4.56
N THR A 367 21.47 2.99 5.34
CA THR A 367 20.29 3.16 6.20
C THR A 367 19.35 4.19 5.60
N THR A 368 18.06 4.02 5.83
CA THR A 368 17.03 4.95 5.41
C THR A 368 16.25 5.44 6.60
N LEU A 369 15.92 6.72 6.61
CA LEU A 369 15.14 7.36 7.65
C LEU A 369 14.01 8.14 7.00
N MET A 370 12.78 7.95 7.48
CA MET A 370 11.59 8.64 7.03
C MET A 370 10.89 9.33 8.19
N LEU A 371 10.47 10.55 7.96
CA LEU A 371 9.73 11.38 8.90
C LEU A 371 8.41 11.80 8.26
N ASN A 372 7.31 11.70 9.02
CA ASN A 372 6.01 12.24 8.65
C ASN A 372 5.55 13.24 9.72
N LEU A 373 4.98 14.33 9.26
CA LEU A 373 4.29 15.31 10.10
C LEU A 373 2.87 15.45 9.55
N SER A 374 1.86 15.32 10.37
CA SER A 374 0.47 15.52 9.99
C SER A 374 -0.21 16.54 10.90
N CYS A 375 -1.15 17.26 10.35
CA CYS A 375 -1.94 18.25 11.08
C CYS A 375 -3.39 18.18 10.60
N ASN A 376 -4.33 18.05 11.51
CA ASN A 376 -5.75 18.19 11.21
C ASN A 376 -6.15 19.65 11.39
N LEU A 377 -6.38 20.35 10.27
CA LEU A 377 -6.71 21.79 10.27
C LEU A 377 -8.07 22.07 10.90
N ARG A 378 -8.98 21.11 10.97
CA ARG A 378 -10.30 21.28 11.62
C ARG A 378 -10.21 21.32 13.13
N ASP A 379 -9.24 20.60 13.70
CA ASP A 379 -9.05 20.53 15.15
C ASP A 379 -8.28 21.75 15.67
N LEU A 380 -7.79 22.62 14.76
CA LEU A 380 -7.11 23.88 15.05
C LEU A 380 -8.05 25.10 15.00
N LEU A 381 -9.14 24.99 14.24
CA LEU A 381 -10.15 26.06 14.06
C LEU A 381 -11.34 25.82 14.97
#